data_e3da45ad4338b2077be5999f4a3f084d
#
_entry.id   e3da45ad4338b2077be5999f4a3f084d
#
_cell.length_a   1.000
_cell.length_b   1.000
_cell.length_c   1.000
_cell.angle_alpha   90.00
_cell.angle_beta   90.00
_cell.angle_gamma   90.00
#
_symmetry.space_group_name_H-M   'P 1'
#
loop_
_entity.id
_entity.type
_entity.pdbx_description
1 polymer ?
#
loop_
_entity_poly.entity_id
_entity_poly.type
_entity_poly.pdbx_seq_one_letter_code
_entity_poly.pdbx_strand_id
1 'polypeptide(L)'
;EAISYNDYINLIEKTVEELKSDSDTQKIVISRIKELDKHDIDLSETFKNLHQHYPNAYVYLRYDVEEGCWIGASPELLLKEENQLIQTVSLAGTKAKEDDWTDKEYHEQQVVTDYITATLSGFTNYIDVDGPFSVNAGFFEHLKSFISAQLIDKDKLYDVLKALHPTPAVGGMPKDLAKDFIIKNEGYNRT
;
A
#
# COMPACT_ATOMS: atom_id res chain seq x y z
N GLU A 1 -13.17 17.25 4.16
CA GLU A 1 -14.41 17.19 3.33
C GLU A 1 -14.22 16.17 2.21
N ALA A 2 -15.30 15.45 1.86
CA ALA A 2 -15.29 14.50 0.76
C ALA A 2 -15.11 15.22 -0.58
N ILE A 3 -14.23 14.69 -1.43
CA ILE A 3 -14.06 15.23 -2.78
C ILE A 3 -15.28 14.86 -3.65
N SER A 4 -15.80 15.82 -4.45
CA SER A 4 -16.87 15.52 -5.39
C SER A 4 -16.45 14.53 -6.47
N TYR A 5 -17.41 13.87 -7.12
CA TYR A 5 -17.10 12.96 -8.22
C TYR A 5 -16.33 13.65 -9.36
N ASN A 6 -16.76 14.84 -9.74
CA ASN A 6 -16.12 15.58 -10.84
C ASN A 6 -14.71 16.04 -10.47
N ASP A 7 -14.49 16.52 -9.24
CA ASP A 7 -13.17 16.92 -8.79
C ASP A 7 -12.21 15.73 -8.71
N TYR A 8 -12.74 14.55 -8.32
CA TYR A 8 -11.93 13.33 -8.34
C TYR A 8 -11.56 12.89 -9.77
N ILE A 9 -12.46 13.00 -10.74
CA ILE A 9 -12.14 12.74 -12.15
C ILE A 9 -11.08 13.73 -12.65
N ASN A 10 -11.22 15.02 -12.36
CA ASN A 10 -10.23 16.02 -12.71
C ASN A 10 -8.84 15.72 -12.09
N LEU A 11 -8.82 15.22 -10.85
CA LEU A 11 -7.58 14.79 -10.19
C LEU A 11 -6.96 13.59 -10.91
N ILE A 12 -7.77 12.60 -11.34
CA ILE A 12 -7.29 11.46 -12.13
C ILE A 12 -6.70 11.94 -13.46
N GLU A 13 -7.40 12.79 -14.20
CA GLU A 13 -6.93 13.33 -15.49
C GLU A 13 -5.60 14.05 -15.32
N LYS A 14 -5.49 14.93 -14.33
CA LYS A 14 -4.25 15.61 -13.98
C LYS A 14 -3.11 14.65 -13.62
N THR A 15 -3.41 13.59 -12.89
CA THR A 15 -2.42 12.57 -12.53
C THR A 15 -1.93 11.82 -13.77
N VAL A 16 -2.84 11.50 -14.70
CA VAL A 16 -2.48 10.84 -15.97
C VAL A 16 -1.65 11.76 -16.86
N GLU A 17 -1.93 13.06 -16.88
CA GLU A 17 -1.14 14.05 -17.60
C GLU A 17 0.28 14.16 -17.04
N GLU A 18 0.43 14.20 -15.71
CA GLU A 18 1.72 14.20 -15.04
C GLU A 18 2.55 12.97 -15.43
N LEU A 19 1.96 11.76 -15.31
CA LEU A 19 2.62 10.51 -15.67
C LEU A 19 3.01 10.42 -17.15
N LYS A 20 2.31 11.13 -18.04
CA LYS A 20 2.65 11.18 -19.47
C LYS A 20 3.71 12.22 -19.81
N SER A 21 3.75 13.32 -19.06
CA SER A 21 4.66 14.45 -19.31
C SER A 21 6.02 14.27 -18.67
N ASP A 22 6.09 13.55 -17.56
CA ASP A 22 7.32 13.28 -16.81
C ASP A 22 7.70 11.80 -16.92
N SER A 23 8.75 11.53 -17.70
CA SER A 23 9.27 10.17 -17.90
C SER A 23 9.89 9.55 -16.65
N ASP A 24 10.23 10.36 -15.65
CA ASP A 24 10.86 9.89 -14.42
C ASP A 24 9.80 9.39 -13.42
N THR A 25 8.57 9.87 -13.51
CA THR A 25 7.46 9.45 -12.66
C THR A 25 6.75 8.22 -13.23
N GLN A 26 6.92 7.09 -12.56
CA GLN A 26 6.41 5.79 -13.01
C GLN A 26 5.03 5.45 -12.45
N LYS A 27 4.73 5.91 -11.22
CA LYS A 27 3.50 5.58 -10.52
C LYS A 27 3.12 6.67 -9.53
N ILE A 28 1.84 7.02 -9.49
CA ILE A 28 1.23 7.86 -8.46
C ILE A 28 -0.06 7.18 -7.99
N VAL A 29 -0.20 6.98 -6.68
CA VAL A 29 -1.39 6.38 -6.08
C VAL A 29 -2.20 7.46 -5.40
N ILE A 30 -3.26 7.93 -6.05
CA ILE A 30 -4.20 8.89 -5.48
C ILE A 30 -5.30 8.18 -4.72
N SER A 31 -5.87 8.85 -3.73
CA SER A 31 -6.96 8.34 -2.91
C SER A 31 -8.19 9.24 -2.93
N ARG A 32 -9.27 8.77 -2.35
CA ARG A 32 -10.53 9.50 -2.24
C ARG A 32 -11.18 9.27 -0.89
N ILE A 33 -11.62 10.35 -0.25
CA ILE A 33 -12.47 10.27 0.93
C ILE A 33 -13.93 10.13 0.50
N LYS A 34 -14.62 9.16 1.09
CA LYS A 34 -16.07 9.01 0.99
C LYS A 34 -16.67 9.16 2.38
N GLU A 35 -17.57 10.15 2.54
CA GLU A 35 -18.34 10.31 3.77
C GLU A 35 -19.58 9.44 3.71
N LEU A 36 -19.91 8.82 4.81
CA LEU A 36 -21.11 8.02 5.01
C LEU A 36 -21.84 8.54 6.25
N ASP A 37 -23.17 8.55 6.22
CA ASP A 37 -23.96 8.90 7.38
C ASP A 37 -23.70 7.91 8.52
N LYS A 38 -23.45 8.47 9.71
CA LYS A 38 -22.97 7.74 10.89
C LYS A 38 -24.11 7.06 11.69
N HIS A 39 -25.33 7.04 11.17
CA HIS A 39 -26.44 6.44 11.85
C HIS A 39 -26.25 4.93 11.93
N ASP A 40 -26.11 4.41 13.15
CA ASP A 40 -26.10 2.98 13.49
C ASP A 40 -24.81 2.19 13.24
N ILE A 41 -23.63 2.82 13.25
CA ILE A 41 -22.37 2.05 13.25
C ILE A 41 -22.04 1.60 14.69
N ASP A 42 -22.21 0.32 14.99
CA ASP A 42 -21.65 -0.32 16.17
C ASP A 42 -20.19 -0.71 15.88
N LEU A 43 -19.26 0.03 16.50
CA LEU A 43 -17.81 -0.19 16.31
C LEU A 43 -17.37 -1.58 16.79
N SER A 44 -18.00 -2.09 17.88
CA SER A 44 -17.67 -3.41 18.42
C SER A 44 -18.12 -4.52 17.48
N GLU A 45 -19.32 -4.41 16.95
CA GLU A 45 -19.85 -5.36 15.97
C GLU A 45 -19.06 -5.29 14.64
N THR A 46 -18.77 -4.07 14.16
CA THR A 46 -17.94 -3.87 12.96
C THR A 46 -16.57 -4.50 13.11
N PHE A 47 -15.90 -4.31 14.26
CA PHE A 47 -14.61 -4.94 14.54
C PHE A 47 -14.69 -6.48 14.51
N LYS A 48 -15.70 -7.07 15.15
CA LYS A 48 -15.91 -8.53 15.14
C LYS A 48 -16.16 -9.05 13.74
N ASN A 49 -16.98 -8.33 12.95
CA ASN A 49 -17.29 -8.70 11.57
C ASN A 49 -16.04 -8.63 10.68
N LEU A 50 -15.21 -7.59 10.83
CA LEU A 50 -13.93 -7.50 10.11
C LEU A 50 -13.01 -8.67 10.47
N HIS A 51 -12.88 -9.00 11.75
CA HIS A 51 -12.05 -10.12 12.19
C HIS A 51 -12.53 -11.48 11.65
N GLN A 52 -13.85 -11.68 11.57
CA GLN A 52 -14.44 -12.91 11.02
C GLN A 52 -14.27 -13.01 9.50
N HIS A 53 -14.46 -11.91 8.77
CA HIS A 53 -14.39 -11.89 7.31
C HIS A 53 -12.96 -11.86 6.76
N TYR A 54 -12.01 -11.32 7.55
CA TYR A 54 -10.61 -11.18 7.14
C TYR A 54 -9.66 -11.84 8.15
N PRO A 55 -9.72 -13.18 8.31
CA PRO A 55 -8.99 -13.91 9.36
C PRO A 55 -7.45 -13.80 9.21
N ASN A 56 -6.95 -13.45 8.02
CA ASN A 56 -5.52 -13.30 7.73
C ASN A 56 -5.06 -11.84 7.71
N ALA A 57 -5.95 -10.89 8.02
CA ALA A 57 -5.60 -9.48 8.08
C ALA A 57 -5.26 -9.04 9.51
N TYR A 58 -4.45 -8.00 9.63
CA TYR A 58 -4.30 -7.27 10.87
C TYR A 58 -5.52 -6.38 11.07
N VAL A 59 -6.45 -6.80 11.93
CA VAL A 59 -7.67 -6.05 12.25
C VAL A 59 -7.40 -5.18 13.46
N TYR A 60 -7.69 -3.88 13.37
CA TYR A 60 -7.46 -2.94 14.43
C TYR A 60 -8.65 -2.00 14.67
N LEU A 61 -8.78 -1.57 15.88
CA LEU A 61 -9.63 -0.46 16.33
C LEU A 61 -8.76 0.44 17.22
N ARG A 62 -8.49 1.65 16.74
CA ARG A 62 -7.64 2.64 17.42
C ARG A 62 -8.47 3.88 17.72
N TYR A 63 -8.29 4.45 18.90
CA TYR A 63 -8.79 5.77 19.25
C TYR A 63 -7.63 6.70 19.59
N ASP A 64 -7.68 7.89 19.03
CA ASP A 64 -6.75 8.98 19.33
C ASP A 64 -7.55 10.25 19.57
N VAL A 65 -7.07 11.12 20.49
CA VAL A 65 -7.81 12.34 20.86
C VAL A 65 -7.85 13.36 19.73
N GLU A 66 -6.81 13.41 18.91
CA GLU A 66 -6.69 14.36 17.80
C GLU A 66 -7.25 13.79 16.49
N GLU A 67 -6.98 12.51 16.22
CA GLU A 67 -7.35 11.85 14.96
C GLU A 67 -8.71 11.12 15.02
N GLY A 68 -9.26 10.92 16.23
CA GLY A 68 -10.53 10.23 16.40
C GLY A 68 -10.41 8.70 16.41
N CYS A 69 -11.48 8.04 15.96
CA CYS A 69 -11.59 6.58 15.96
C CYS A 69 -11.33 6.02 14.56
N TRP A 70 -10.39 5.09 14.49
CA TRP A 70 -10.01 4.38 13.27
C TRP A 70 -10.27 2.89 13.42
N ILE A 71 -10.86 2.30 12.39
CA ILE A 71 -11.06 0.86 12.30
C ILE A 71 -10.61 0.38 10.92
N GLY A 72 -9.92 -0.75 10.86
CA GLY A 72 -9.46 -1.28 9.59
C GLY A 72 -9.02 -2.73 9.67
N ALA A 73 -8.81 -3.30 8.48
CA ALA A 73 -8.26 -4.64 8.28
C ALA A 73 -7.19 -4.56 7.19
N SER A 74 -5.92 -4.73 7.54
CA SER A 74 -4.80 -4.66 6.60
C SER A 74 -4.31 -6.06 6.23
N PRO A 75 -4.33 -6.43 4.94
CA PRO A 75 -3.82 -7.72 4.49
C PRO A 75 -2.31 -7.69 4.20
N GLU A 76 -1.70 -6.50 4.20
CA GLU A 76 -0.33 -6.28 3.75
C GLU A 76 0.65 -6.20 4.92
N LEU A 77 1.69 -7.03 4.85
CA LEU A 77 2.78 -7.01 5.81
C LEU A 77 3.84 -6.00 5.35
N LEU A 78 3.97 -4.88 6.08
CA LEU A 78 5.03 -3.91 5.81
C LEU A 78 6.40 -4.48 6.17
N LEU A 79 6.54 -5.02 7.38
CA LEU A 79 7.81 -5.59 7.87
C LEU A 79 7.56 -6.51 9.06
N LYS A 80 8.16 -7.70 9.03
CA LYS A 80 8.30 -8.61 10.17
C LYS A 80 9.77 -8.90 10.36
N GLU A 81 10.24 -8.92 11.60
CA GLU A 81 11.61 -9.32 11.94
C GLU A 81 11.59 -10.45 12.98
N GLU A 82 12.42 -11.44 12.78
CA GLU A 82 12.66 -12.53 13.71
C GLU A 82 14.09 -13.04 13.56
N ASN A 83 14.91 -12.86 14.60
CA ASN A 83 16.34 -13.28 14.60
C ASN A 83 17.15 -12.71 13.43
N GLN A 84 17.00 -11.42 13.15
CA GLN A 84 17.61 -10.69 12.02
C GLN A 84 17.10 -11.13 10.64
N LEU A 85 16.23 -12.11 10.55
CA LEU A 85 15.50 -12.41 9.33
C LEU A 85 14.33 -11.45 9.21
N ILE A 86 14.35 -10.62 8.19
CA ILE A 86 13.23 -9.73 7.86
C ILE A 86 12.37 -10.34 6.75
N GLN A 87 11.07 -10.12 6.86
CA GLN A 87 10.08 -10.53 5.88
C GLN A 87 9.17 -9.36 5.56
N THR A 88 8.89 -9.19 4.30
CA THR A 88 7.92 -8.22 3.77
C THR A 88 7.21 -8.81 2.57
N VAL A 89 6.25 -8.08 2.03
CA VAL A 89 5.57 -8.47 0.80
C VAL A 89 5.51 -7.29 -0.16
N SER A 90 5.57 -7.56 -1.44
CA SER A 90 5.09 -6.63 -2.45
C SER A 90 3.70 -7.07 -2.88
N LEU A 91 2.72 -6.18 -2.77
CA LEU A 91 1.33 -6.42 -3.10
C LEU A 91 0.85 -5.28 -4.01
N ALA A 92 0.72 -5.54 -5.29
CA ALA A 92 0.23 -4.58 -6.26
C ALA A 92 -0.35 -5.30 -7.48
N GLY A 93 -1.05 -4.54 -8.33
CA GLY A 93 -1.86 -5.14 -9.38
C GLY A 93 -3.16 -5.72 -8.83
N THR A 94 -4.26 -5.36 -9.44
CA THR A 94 -5.60 -5.81 -9.03
C THR A 94 -6.44 -6.10 -10.27
N LYS A 95 -7.12 -7.25 -10.26
CA LYS A 95 -8.10 -7.58 -11.28
C LYS A 95 -9.37 -8.16 -10.65
N ALA A 96 -10.49 -8.13 -11.36
CA ALA A 96 -11.63 -8.96 -11.01
C ALA A 96 -11.28 -10.45 -11.22
N LYS A 97 -11.96 -11.34 -10.53
CA LYS A 97 -11.66 -12.80 -10.59
C LYS A 97 -11.86 -13.40 -11.98
N GLU A 98 -12.83 -12.86 -12.70
CA GLU A 98 -13.19 -13.26 -14.05
C GLU A 98 -12.27 -12.72 -15.15
N ASP A 99 -11.43 -11.74 -14.84
CA ASP A 99 -10.51 -11.14 -15.79
C ASP A 99 -9.19 -11.92 -15.86
N ASP A 100 -8.42 -11.70 -16.93
CA ASP A 100 -7.05 -12.19 -17.05
C ASP A 100 -6.04 -11.15 -16.55
N TRP A 101 -4.88 -11.61 -16.10
CA TRP A 101 -3.74 -10.75 -15.81
C TRP A 101 -3.16 -10.18 -17.11
N THR A 102 -2.87 -8.87 -17.11
CA THR A 102 -2.22 -8.20 -18.23
C THR A 102 -0.81 -7.72 -17.85
N ASP A 103 -0.02 -7.33 -18.84
CA ASP A 103 1.32 -6.77 -18.62
C ASP A 103 1.31 -5.55 -17.70
N LYS A 104 0.21 -4.80 -17.67
CA LYS A 104 0.03 -3.63 -16.78
C LYS A 104 0.11 -4.02 -15.31
N GLU A 105 -0.64 -5.05 -14.88
CA GLU A 105 -0.66 -5.50 -13.49
C GLU A 105 0.68 -6.12 -13.09
N TYR A 106 1.31 -6.89 -13.97
CA TYR A 106 2.65 -7.42 -13.73
C TYR A 106 3.70 -6.31 -13.62
N HIS A 107 3.61 -5.29 -14.47
CA HIS A 107 4.53 -4.14 -14.38
C HIS A 107 4.31 -3.36 -13.08
N GLU A 108 3.07 -3.13 -12.69
CA GLU A 108 2.73 -2.47 -11.42
C GLU A 108 3.31 -3.22 -10.21
N GLN A 109 3.21 -4.54 -10.21
CA GLN A 109 3.77 -5.42 -9.19
C GLN A 109 5.31 -5.36 -9.18
N GLN A 110 5.94 -5.39 -10.36
CA GLN A 110 7.38 -5.36 -10.50
C GLN A 110 7.99 -4.08 -9.94
N VAL A 111 7.38 -2.92 -10.21
CA VAL A 111 7.83 -1.62 -9.65
C VAL A 111 7.91 -1.66 -8.12
N VAL A 112 6.92 -2.28 -7.46
CA VAL A 112 6.91 -2.40 -5.99
C VAL A 112 7.99 -3.37 -5.52
N THR A 113 8.14 -4.49 -6.20
CA THR A 113 9.17 -5.51 -5.86
C THR A 113 10.57 -4.93 -6.00
N ASP A 114 10.84 -4.24 -7.10
CA ASP A 114 12.15 -3.61 -7.37
C ASP A 114 12.49 -2.53 -6.33
N TYR A 115 11.52 -1.70 -5.96
CA TYR A 115 11.71 -0.71 -4.91
C TYR A 115 12.08 -1.36 -3.57
N ILE A 116 11.34 -2.39 -3.17
CA ILE A 116 11.60 -3.08 -1.90
C ILE A 116 12.98 -3.73 -1.90
N THR A 117 13.32 -4.47 -2.95
CA THR A 117 14.62 -5.16 -3.05
C THR A 117 15.78 -4.18 -3.13
N ALA A 118 15.67 -3.10 -3.90
CA ALA A 118 16.67 -2.04 -3.95
C ALA A 118 16.86 -1.37 -2.58
N THR A 119 15.76 -1.08 -1.88
CA THR A 119 15.82 -0.50 -0.53
C THR A 119 16.50 -1.45 0.45
N LEU A 120 16.14 -2.73 0.46
CA LEU A 120 16.69 -3.72 1.38
C LEU A 120 18.18 -4.02 1.10
N SER A 121 18.64 -3.88 -0.13
CA SER A 121 20.03 -4.18 -0.52
C SER A 121 21.08 -3.38 0.27
N GLY A 122 20.71 -2.18 0.75
CA GLY A 122 21.56 -1.36 1.60
C GLY A 122 21.68 -1.82 3.06
N PHE A 123 20.86 -2.79 3.49
CA PHE A 123 20.74 -3.24 4.88
C PHE A 123 20.95 -4.75 5.07
N THR A 124 21.04 -5.50 3.98
CA THR A 124 20.99 -6.96 4.02
C THR A 124 22.10 -7.60 3.21
N ASN A 125 22.51 -8.81 3.62
CA ASN A 125 23.52 -9.61 2.89
C ASN A 125 22.90 -10.49 1.79
N TYR A 126 21.61 -10.80 1.93
CA TYR A 126 20.91 -11.72 1.05
C TYR A 126 19.44 -11.30 0.97
N ILE A 127 18.87 -11.36 -0.21
CA ILE A 127 17.44 -11.11 -0.47
C ILE A 127 16.94 -12.26 -1.33
N ASP A 128 15.84 -12.85 -0.90
CA ASP A 128 15.08 -13.85 -1.63
C ASP A 128 13.71 -13.32 -1.98
N VAL A 129 13.26 -13.57 -3.20
CA VAL A 129 11.96 -13.12 -3.73
C VAL A 129 11.25 -14.34 -4.31
N ASP A 130 10.08 -14.64 -3.76
CA ASP A 130 9.22 -15.73 -4.20
C ASP A 130 7.89 -15.19 -4.71
N GLY A 131 7.58 -15.41 -5.99
CA GLY A 131 6.40 -14.87 -6.68
C GLY A 131 6.72 -14.16 -8.00
N PRO A 132 5.77 -13.40 -8.58
CA PRO A 132 4.45 -13.08 -8.00
C PRO A 132 3.43 -14.22 -8.11
N PHE A 133 2.60 -14.35 -7.09
CA PHE A 133 1.46 -15.25 -7.05
C PHE A 133 0.15 -14.48 -7.09
N SER A 134 -0.88 -15.04 -7.70
CA SER A 134 -2.26 -14.55 -7.58
C SER A 134 -2.81 -14.90 -6.20
N VAL A 135 -3.27 -13.90 -5.44
CA VAL A 135 -3.87 -14.08 -4.12
C VAL A 135 -5.29 -13.51 -4.09
N ASN A 136 -6.19 -14.26 -3.49
CA ASN A 136 -7.60 -13.89 -3.39
C ASN A 136 -7.82 -12.79 -2.35
N ALA A 137 -8.57 -11.75 -2.74
CA ALA A 137 -8.97 -10.62 -1.92
C ALA A 137 -10.49 -10.35 -2.04
N GLY A 138 -11.31 -11.33 -1.69
CA GLY A 138 -12.77 -11.23 -1.78
C GLY A 138 -13.25 -11.31 -3.22
N PHE A 139 -13.75 -10.22 -3.80
CA PHE A 139 -14.20 -10.13 -5.20
C PHE A 139 -13.06 -9.90 -6.20
N PHE A 140 -11.87 -9.61 -5.71
CA PHE A 140 -10.69 -9.30 -6.50
C PHE A 140 -9.57 -10.30 -6.26
N GLU A 141 -8.56 -10.24 -7.12
CA GLU A 141 -7.26 -10.88 -6.94
C GLU A 141 -6.16 -9.84 -7.03
N HIS A 142 -5.09 -10.06 -6.27
CA HIS A 142 -3.87 -9.24 -6.31
C HIS A 142 -2.66 -10.10 -6.69
N LEU A 143 -1.65 -9.48 -7.27
CA LEU A 143 -0.32 -10.09 -7.38
C LEU A 143 0.47 -9.83 -6.11
N LYS A 144 1.08 -10.88 -5.55
CA LYS A 144 1.85 -10.84 -4.31
C LYS A 144 3.16 -11.61 -4.47
N SER A 145 4.27 -10.98 -4.07
CA SER A 145 5.54 -11.67 -3.86
C SER A 145 5.94 -11.61 -2.40
N PHE A 146 6.51 -12.70 -1.90
CA PHE A 146 7.12 -12.77 -0.58
C PHE A 146 8.59 -12.40 -0.71
N ILE A 147 9.06 -11.54 0.17
CA ILE A 147 10.44 -11.07 0.16
C ILE A 147 11.01 -11.34 1.55
N SER A 148 12.12 -12.10 1.59
CA SER A 148 12.85 -12.36 2.82
C SER A 148 14.30 -11.93 2.66
N ALA A 149 14.89 -11.40 3.74
CA ALA A 149 16.25 -10.89 3.71
C ALA A 149 16.93 -11.01 5.08
N GLN A 150 18.24 -11.19 5.10
CA GLN A 150 19.03 -11.28 6.32
C GLN A 150 19.68 -9.93 6.62
N LEU A 151 19.31 -9.30 7.74
CA LEU A 151 19.92 -8.04 8.19
C LEU A 151 21.42 -8.22 8.48
N ILE A 152 22.21 -7.25 8.06
CA ILE A 152 23.64 -7.16 8.42
C ILE A 152 23.77 -6.75 9.88
N ASP A 153 22.92 -5.82 10.33
CA ASP A 153 22.94 -5.24 11.66
C ASP A 153 21.50 -5.11 12.19
N LYS A 154 21.23 -5.76 13.31
CA LYS A 154 19.91 -5.73 13.97
C LYS A 154 19.46 -4.32 14.40
N ASP A 155 20.41 -3.44 14.70
CA ASP A 155 20.13 -2.09 15.16
C ASP A 155 19.63 -1.18 14.00
N LYS A 156 19.70 -1.69 12.74
CA LYS A 156 19.21 -1.00 11.54
C LYS A 156 17.73 -1.26 11.23
N LEU A 157 17.01 -2.03 12.02
CA LEU A 157 15.60 -2.37 11.75
C LEU A 157 14.71 -1.12 11.58
N TYR A 158 14.93 -0.09 12.41
CA TYR A 158 14.17 1.16 12.31
C TYR A 158 14.52 1.96 11.05
N ASP A 159 15.78 1.94 10.63
CA ASP A 159 16.22 2.57 9.38
C ASP A 159 15.57 1.87 8.17
N VAL A 160 15.49 0.53 8.20
CA VAL A 160 14.78 -0.27 7.18
C VAL A 160 13.31 0.12 7.12
N LEU A 161 12.63 0.19 8.26
CA LEU A 161 11.22 0.57 8.33
C LEU A 161 10.98 1.95 7.72
N LYS A 162 11.81 2.94 8.07
CA LYS A 162 11.73 4.30 7.50
C LYS A 162 11.99 4.34 6.00
N ALA A 163 12.95 3.56 5.53
CA ALA A 163 13.29 3.52 4.12
C ALA A 163 12.15 2.88 3.29
N LEU A 164 11.55 1.80 3.80
CA LEU A 164 10.43 1.13 3.13
C LEU A 164 9.16 1.96 3.10
N HIS A 165 8.83 2.64 4.21
CA HIS A 165 7.53 3.34 4.31
C HIS A 165 7.58 4.77 3.75
N PRO A 166 6.57 5.20 2.95
CA PRO A 166 5.59 4.36 2.26
C PRO A 166 6.20 3.63 1.07
N THR A 167 5.69 2.44 0.77
CA THR A 167 6.06 1.72 -0.46
C THR A 167 5.35 2.35 -1.68
N PRO A 168 5.79 2.06 -2.92
CA PRO A 168 5.07 2.50 -4.12
C PRO A 168 3.67 1.92 -4.26
N ALA A 169 3.30 0.90 -3.45
CA ALA A 169 1.95 0.37 -3.41
C ALA A 169 0.92 1.39 -2.91
N VAL A 170 1.33 2.29 -2.00
CA VAL A 170 0.44 3.31 -1.40
C VAL A 170 0.78 4.75 -1.78
N GLY A 171 1.99 5.03 -2.23
CA GLY A 171 2.44 6.37 -2.61
C GLY A 171 2.67 6.53 -4.11
N GLY A 172 3.71 5.89 -4.58
CA GLY A 172 4.14 5.95 -5.98
C GLY A 172 5.66 5.88 -6.11
N MET A 173 6.12 6.04 -7.34
CA MET A 173 7.53 5.93 -7.71
C MET A 173 7.90 6.99 -8.77
N PRO A 174 8.97 7.77 -8.59
CA PRO A 174 9.82 7.91 -7.40
C PRO A 174 9.05 8.44 -6.19
N LYS A 175 9.45 7.98 -4.99
CA LYS A 175 8.74 8.21 -3.74
C LYS A 175 8.48 9.70 -3.44
N ASP A 176 9.51 10.53 -3.55
CA ASP A 176 9.40 11.96 -3.21
C ASP A 176 8.56 12.73 -4.23
N LEU A 177 8.76 12.49 -5.53
CA LEU A 177 7.95 13.12 -6.60
C LEU A 177 6.47 12.76 -6.47
N ALA A 178 6.16 11.48 -6.28
CA ALA A 178 4.79 11.02 -6.09
C ALA A 178 4.17 11.61 -4.82
N LYS A 179 4.90 11.67 -3.72
CA LYS A 179 4.46 12.27 -2.45
C LYS A 179 4.15 13.76 -2.61
N ASP A 180 5.05 14.52 -3.25
CA ASP A 180 4.87 15.95 -3.47
C ASP A 180 3.65 16.23 -4.36
N PHE A 181 3.47 15.42 -5.41
CA PHE A 181 2.28 15.50 -6.26
C PHE A 181 1.00 15.25 -5.46
N ILE A 182 0.96 14.19 -4.64
CA ILE A 182 -0.19 13.84 -3.80
C ILE A 182 -0.54 14.97 -2.85
N ILE A 183 0.43 15.46 -2.08
CA ILE A 183 0.23 16.55 -1.09
C ILE A 183 -0.31 17.81 -1.77
N LYS A 184 0.21 18.13 -2.95
CA LYS A 184 -0.18 19.34 -3.70
C LYS A 184 -1.60 19.25 -4.28
N ASN A 185 -2.07 18.05 -4.62
CA ASN A 185 -3.25 17.88 -5.47
C ASN A 185 -4.44 17.21 -4.80
N GLU A 186 -4.28 16.41 -3.76
CA GLU A 186 -5.42 15.75 -3.10
C GLU A 186 -6.25 16.67 -2.20
N GLY A 187 -5.66 17.73 -1.66
CA GLY A 187 -6.38 18.72 -0.85
C GLY A 187 -6.73 18.26 0.57
N TYR A 188 -6.24 17.10 1.03
CA TYR A 188 -6.36 16.61 2.41
C TYR A 188 -5.10 15.85 2.85
N ASN A 189 -4.97 15.67 4.17
CA ASN A 189 -3.83 14.97 4.75
C ASN A 189 -4.15 13.47 4.88
N ARG A 190 -3.22 12.62 4.45
CA ARG A 190 -3.27 11.16 4.63
C ARG A 190 -2.55 10.76 5.92
N THR A 191 -2.84 11.35 7.03
CA THR A 191 -2.21 10.98 8.32
C THR A 191 -2.75 9.69 8.85
#